data_59972d4d1557d53deb798e41b9e7c741
#
_entry.id   59972d4d1557d53deb798e41b9e7c741
#
_cell.length_a   1.000
_cell.length_b   1.000
_cell.length_c   1.000
_cell.angle_alpha   90.00
_cell.angle_beta   90.00
_cell.angle_gamma   90.00
#
_symmetry.space_group_name_H-M   'P 1'
#
loop_
_entity.id
_entity.type
_entity.pdbx_description
1 polymer ?
#
loop_
_entity_poly.entity_id
_entity_poly.type
_entity_poly.pdbx_seq_one_letter_code
_entity_poly.pdbx_strand_id
1 'polypeptide(L)'
;MAKQIEGVYEAVLSCAKSEFLRKGYKDASLRVIAQEAGTSTGSIYTRFKDKEGLFQAIVEPAASGLKNMFLEIQETFHNFDETEQRAEMGQYTVREMGHMLDYIYEHFDEFRILLDASYGTRFETFIDELVNIEVDYTYKYMEVIGCESVKSGLVTEEFVHIVVTAYFNGMFEIVRHNMAKKDAQKYIHLLNQYHMQGFSVIFNATENNS
;
A
#
# COMPACT_ATOMS: atom_id res chain seq x y z
N MET A 1 36.13 -12.06 3.07
CA MET A 1 35.01 -12.73 3.77
C MET A 1 33.72 -11.89 3.77
N ALA A 2 33.67 -10.64 4.26
CA ALA A 2 32.43 -9.82 4.26
C ALA A 2 31.80 -9.67 2.86
N LYS A 3 32.55 -9.28 1.84
CA LYS A 3 32.07 -9.08 0.45
C LYS A 3 31.53 -10.35 -0.22
N GLN A 4 32.04 -11.54 0.16
CA GLN A 4 31.56 -12.84 -0.33
C GLN A 4 30.27 -13.28 0.37
N ILE A 5 30.11 -12.88 1.64
CA ILE A 5 28.89 -13.12 2.42
C ILE A 5 27.75 -12.22 1.93
N GLU A 6 28.05 -10.98 1.55
CA GLU A 6 27.12 -10.00 1.00
C GLU A 6 26.62 -10.44 -0.38
N GLY A 7 27.48 -10.94 -1.26
CA GLY A 7 27.08 -11.45 -2.58
C GLY A 7 26.13 -12.67 -2.51
N VAL A 8 26.31 -13.55 -1.52
CA VAL A 8 25.39 -14.67 -1.29
C VAL A 8 24.03 -14.18 -0.75
N TYR A 9 24.02 -13.15 0.08
CA TYR A 9 22.79 -12.57 0.60
C TYR A 9 21.91 -12.01 -0.53
N GLU A 10 22.47 -11.17 -1.38
CA GLU A 10 21.78 -10.59 -2.52
C GLU A 10 21.30 -11.67 -3.51
N ALA A 11 22.12 -12.71 -3.76
CA ALA A 11 21.72 -13.82 -4.59
C ALA A 11 20.52 -14.58 -4.01
N VAL A 12 20.47 -14.82 -2.70
CA VAL A 12 19.35 -15.47 -2.03
C VAL A 12 18.08 -14.62 -2.14
N LEU A 13 18.15 -13.31 -1.90
CA LEU A 13 16.98 -12.42 -2.05
C LEU A 13 16.47 -12.40 -3.49
N SER A 14 17.37 -12.30 -4.47
CA SER A 14 16.99 -12.30 -5.90
C SER A 14 16.31 -13.61 -6.33
N CYS A 15 16.89 -14.78 -5.96
CA CYS A 15 16.29 -16.08 -6.25
C CYS A 15 14.96 -16.26 -5.51
N ALA A 16 14.86 -15.77 -4.27
CA ALA A 16 13.64 -15.83 -3.49
C ALA A 16 12.52 -14.96 -4.09
N LYS A 17 12.81 -13.73 -4.55
CA LYS A 17 11.86 -12.91 -5.29
C LYS A 17 11.29 -13.66 -6.49
N SER A 18 12.16 -14.25 -7.30
CA SER A 18 11.75 -15.01 -8.49
C SER A 18 10.88 -16.22 -8.12
N GLU A 19 11.22 -16.96 -7.08
CA GLU A 19 10.45 -18.13 -6.62
C GLU A 19 9.08 -17.71 -6.05
N PHE A 20 9.03 -16.66 -5.22
CA PHE A 20 7.77 -16.16 -4.67
C PHE A 20 6.84 -15.59 -5.75
N LEU A 21 7.35 -14.84 -6.71
CA LEU A 21 6.56 -14.37 -7.86
C LEU A 21 5.98 -15.51 -8.70
N ARG A 22 6.73 -16.61 -8.83
CA ARG A 22 6.32 -17.76 -9.64
C ARG A 22 5.33 -18.68 -8.94
N LYS A 23 5.46 -18.86 -7.62
CA LYS A 23 4.78 -19.93 -6.84
C LYS A 23 3.86 -19.39 -5.74
N GLY A 24 3.97 -18.13 -5.38
CA GLY A 24 3.41 -17.60 -4.15
C GLY A 24 4.18 -18.04 -2.91
N TYR A 25 3.87 -17.45 -1.77
CA TYR A 25 4.52 -17.81 -0.50
C TYR A 25 4.33 -19.28 -0.15
N LYS A 26 3.10 -19.79 -0.25
CA LYS A 26 2.74 -21.12 0.24
C LYS A 26 3.53 -22.24 -0.45
N ASP A 27 3.66 -22.18 -1.77
CA ASP A 27 4.25 -23.24 -2.59
C ASP A 27 5.72 -23.00 -2.96
N ALA A 28 6.30 -21.87 -2.55
CA ALA A 28 7.72 -21.57 -2.75
C ALA A 28 8.60 -22.48 -1.93
N SER A 29 9.73 -22.90 -2.54
CA SER A 29 10.67 -23.90 -1.98
C SER A 29 12.01 -23.28 -1.61
N LEU A 30 12.35 -23.24 -0.31
CA LEU A 30 13.68 -22.83 0.17
C LEU A 30 14.82 -23.68 -0.42
N ARG A 31 14.55 -24.94 -0.80
CA ARG A 31 15.54 -25.80 -1.44
C ARG A 31 15.86 -25.32 -2.86
N VAL A 32 14.85 -24.91 -3.61
CA VAL A 32 15.04 -24.36 -4.96
C VAL A 32 15.80 -23.03 -4.85
N ILE A 33 15.36 -22.13 -3.97
CA ILE A 33 16.03 -20.84 -3.72
C ILE A 33 17.51 -21.04 -3.37
N ALA A 34 17.84 -21.97 -2.45
CA ALA A 34 19.20 -22.24 -2.06
C ALA A 34 20.06 -22.77 -3.23
N GLN A 35 19.49 -23.68 -4.02
CA GLN A 35 20.16 -24.25 -5.19
C GLN A 35 20.46 -23.17 -6.25
N GLU A 36 19.48 -22.33 -6.57
CA GLU A 36 19.62 -21.24 -7.56
C GLU A 36 20.60 -20.15 -7.08
N ALA A 37 20.60 -19.87 -5.77
CA ALA A 37 21.52 -18.91 -5.15
C ALA A 37 22.93 -19.46 -4.90
N GLY A 38 23.21 -20.71 -5.27
CA GLY A 38 24.52 -21.35 -5.04
C GLY A 38 24.89 -21.52 -3.57
N THR A 39 23.91 -21.73 -2.69
CA THR A 39 24.09 -21.89 -1.25
C THR A 39 23.34 -23.10 -0.71
N SER A 40 23.34 -23.29 0.61
CA SER A 40 22.59 -24.36 1.29
C SER A 40 21.31 -23.82 1.95
N THR A 41 20.30 -24.68 2.12
CA THR A 41 19.11 -24.34 2.92
C THR A 41 19.48 -24.01 4.36
N GLY A 42 20.49 -24.66 4.92
CA GLY A 42 21.03 -24.34 6.25
C GLY A 42 21.51 -22.89 6.36
N SER A 43 22.14 -22.37 5.31
CA SER A 43 22.57 -20.97 5.25
C SER A 43 21.38 -20.01 5.26
N ILE A 44 20.29 -20.34 4.54
CA ILE A 44 19.04 -19.56 4.55
C ILE A 44 18.42 -19.58 5.96
N TYR A 45 18.28 -20.76 6.58
CA TYR A 45 17.74 -20.86 7.94
C TYR A 45 18.56 -20.09 8.98
N THR A 46 19.89 -20.14 8.87
CA THR A 46 20.77 -19.39 9.78
C THR A 46 20.54 -17.88 9.70
N ARG A 47 20.24 -17.36 8.51
CA ARG A 47 20.12 -15.91 8.27
C ARG A 47 18.72 -15.37 8.43
N PHE A 48 17.73 -16.10 7.95
CA PHE A 48 16.35 -15.65 7.90
C PHE A 48 15.42 -16.38 8.86
N LYS A 49 15.92 -17.38 9.61
CA LYS A 49 15.21 -18.28 10.54
C LYS A 49 14.31 -19.27 9.81
N ASP A 50 13.44 -18.83 8.93
CA ASP A 50 12.48 -19.64 8.20
C ASP A 50 12.08 -18.98 6.86
N LYS A 51 11.10 -19.55 6.19
CA LYS A 51 10.58 -19.03 4.92
C LYS A 51 9.87 -17.68 5.10
N GLU A 52 9.21 -17.48 6.24
CA GLU A 52 8.53 -16.21 6.54
C GLU A 52 9.53 -15.09 6.78
N GLY A 53 10.62 -15.34 7.50
CA GLY A 53 11.70 -14.37 7.68
C GLY A 53 12.39 -13.99 6.37
N LEU A 54 12.53 -14.94 5.43
CA LEU A 54 13.02 -14.63 4.08
C LEU A 54 12.01 -13.79 3.27
N PHE A 55 10.74 -14.14 3.33
CA PHE A 55 9.67 -13.37 2.68
C PHE A 55 9.61 -11.94 3.24
N GLN A 56 9.61 -11.83 4.57
CA GLN A 56 9.65 -10.56 5.28
C GLN A 56 10.83 -9.68 4.85
N ALA A 57 12.03 -10.25 4.76
CA ALA A 57 13.23 -9.50 4.35
C ALA A 57 13.10 -8.89 2.93
N ILE A 58 12.22 -9.45 2.09
CA ILE A 58 11.94 -8.94 0.75
C ILE A 58 10.88 -7.84 0.77
N VAL A 59 9.73 -8.10 1.41
CA VAL A 59 8.55 -7.22 1.24
C VAL A 59 8.44 -6.12 2.29
N GLU A 60 8.95 -6.35 3.51
CA GLU A 60 8.79 -5.41 4.63
C GLU A 60 9.40 -4.02 4.38
N PRO A 61 10.60 -3.87 3.77
CA PRO A 61 11.14 -2.56 3.49
C PRO A 61 10.21 -1.72 2.60
N ALA A 62 9.66 -2.32 1.53
CA ALA A 62 8.74 -1.64 0.62
C ALA A 62 7.37 -1.37 1.28
N ALA A 63 6.81 -2.36 1.99
CA ALA A 63 5.53 -2.23 2.68
C ALA A 63 5.59 -1.16 3.79
N SER A 64 6.60 -1.22 4.65
CA SER A 64 6.80 -0.24 5.73
C SER A 64 7.12 1.15 5.18
N GLY A 65 7.90 1.25 4.12
CA GLY A 65 8.22 2.52 3.47
C GLY A 65 6.97 3.21 2.93
N LEU A 66 6.11 2.49 2.21
CA LEU A 66 4.86 3.06 1.69
C LEU A 66 3.91 3.46 2.83
N LYS A 67 3.77 2.61 3.86
CA LYS A 67 2.93 2.92 5.02
C LYS A 67 3.41 4.16 5.77
N ASN A 68 4.71 4.28 6.01
CA ASN A 68 5.28 5.43 6.69
C ASN A 68 5.13 6.71 5.86
N MET A 69 5.39 6.65 4.54
CA MET A 69 5.13 7.75 3.61
C MET A 69 3.67 8.19 3.67
N PHE A 70 2.74 7.23 3.66
CA PHE A 70 1.31 7.52 3.73
C PHE A 70 0.91 8.18 5.05
N LEU A 71 1.42 7.70 6.18
CA LEU A 71 1.20 8.33 7.49
C LEU A 71 1.74 9.77 7.53
N GLU A 72 2.95 10.01 7.01
CA GLU A 72 3.54 11.34 6.95
C GLU A 72 2.71 12.29 6.08
N ILE A 73 2.17 11.80 4.96
CA ILE A 73 1.24 12.56 4.11
C ILE A 73 0.00 12.97 4.91
N GLN A 74 -0.62 12.04 5.63
CA GLN A 74 -1.80 12.30 6.43
C GLN A 74 -1.53 13.29 7.57
N GLU A 75 -0.45 13.08 8.32
CA GLU A 75 -0.05 13.96 9.42
C GLU A 75 0.26 15.37 8.92
N THR A 76 0.98 15.49 7.79
CA THR A 76 1.31 16.79 7.21
C THR A 76 0.06 17.55 6.79
N PHE A 77 -0.90 16.88 6.14
CA PHE A 77 -2.16 17.50 5.75
C PHE A 77 -2.97 17.99 6.97
N HIS A 78 -3.02 17.19 8.03
CA HIS A 78 -3.79 17.53 9.23
C HIS A 78 -3.13 18.57 10.14
N ASN A 79 -1.87 18.96 9.86
CA ASN A 79 -1.23 20.11 10.47
C ASN A 79 -1.64 21.46 9.81
N PHE A 80 -2.31 21.43 8.67
CA PHE A 80 -2.91 22.62 8.07
C PHE A 80 -4.11 23.09 8.88
N ASP A 81 -4.39 24.40 8.87
CA ASP A 81 -5.62 24.91 9.44
C ASP A 81 -6.86 24.52 8.58
N GLU A 82 -8.07 24.72 9.12
CA GLU A 82 -9.31 24.34 8.42
C GLU A 82 -9.41 24.97 7.03
N THR A 83 -9.02 26.23 6.88
CA THR A 83 -9.11 26.96 5.62
C THR A 83 -8.15 26.38 4.59
N GLU A 84 -6.92 26.08 5.02
CA GLU A 84 -5.90 25.45 4.19
C GLU A 84 -6.30 24.02 3.81
N GLN A 85 -6.81 23.20 4.75
CA GLN A 85 -7.29 21.86 4.45
C GLN A 85 -8.38 21.87 3.38
N ARG A 86 -9.38 22.78 3.48
CA ARG A 86 -10.44 22.91 2.48
C ARG A 86 -9.93 23.36 1.11
N ALA A 87 -8.96 24.26 1.08
CA ALA A 87 -8.41 24.80 -0.17
C ALA A 87 -7.47 23.82 -0.88
N GLU A 88 -6.63 23.14 -0.13
CA GLU A 88 -5.50 22.35 -0.67
C GLU A 88 -5.84 20.87 -0.88
N MET A 89 -6.88 20.30 -0.27
CA MET A 89 -7.18 18.88 -0.29
C MET A 89 -7.00 18.24 -1.67
N GLY A 90 -7.61 18.81 -2.70
CA GLY A 90 -7.58 18.22 -4.04
C GLY A 90 -6.18 18.22 -4.68
N GLN A 91 -5.45 19.32 -4.57
CA GLN A 91 -4.10 19.45 -5.15
C GLN A 91 -3.08 18.66 -4.34
N TYR A 92 -3.19 18.69 -3.01
CA TYR A 92 -2.35 17.93 -2.11
C TYR A 92 -2.48 16.43 -2.40
N THR A 93 -3.71 15.90 -2.43
CA THR A 93 -3.97 14.49 -2.72
C THR A 93 -3.37 14.06 -4.06
N VAL A 94 -3.58 14.82 -5.13
CA VAL A 94 -3.04 14.49 -6.46
C VAL A 94 -1.51 14.43 -6.45
N ARG A 95 -0.86 15.38 -5.78
CA ARG A 95 0.61 15.44 -5.70
C ARG A 95 1.16 14.26 -4.90
N GLU A 96 0.62 14.01 -3.72
CA GLU A 96 1.14 12.97 -2.82
C GLU A 96 0.84 11.55 -3.35
N MET A 97 -0.30 11.34 -3.99
CA MET A 97 -0.57 10.09 -4.72
C MET A 97 0.44 9.86 -5.86
N GLY A 98 0.94 10.92 -6.49
CA GLY A 98 2.03 10.84 -7.45
C GLY A 98 3.32 10.30 -6.83
N HIS A 99 3.70 10.80 -5.65
CA HIS A 99 4.87 10.33 -4.91
C HIS A 99 4.72 8.86 -4.47
N MET A 100 3.55 8.46 -3.97
CA MET A 100 3.27 7.06 -3.63
C MET A 100 3.35 6.15 -4.86
N LEU A 101 2.83 6.59 -6.00
CA LEU A 101 2.93 5.85 -7.25
C LEU A 101 4.38 5.67 -7.69
N ASP A 102 5.20 6.72 -7.60
CA ASP A 102 6.62 6.65 -7.93
C ASP A 102 7.34 5.63 -7.05
N TYR A 103 7.07 5.66 -5.74
CA TYR A 103 7.62 4.69 -4.79
C TYR A 103 7.19 3.25 -5.09
N ILE A 104 5.92 3.02 -5.43
CA ILE A 104 5.43 1.69 -5.82
C ILE A 104 6.19 1.18 -7.05
N TYR A 105 6.48 2.04 -8.02
CA TYR A 105 7.21 1.62 -9.23
C TYR A 105 8.72 1.44 -9.00
N GLU A 106 9.30 2.08 -7.99
CA GLU A 106 10.69 1.81 -7.55
C GLU A 106 10.81 0.44 -6.87
N HIS A 107 9.73 -0.06 -6.25
CA HIS A 107 9.66 -1.32 -5.53
C HIS A 107 8.63 -2.30 -6.14
N PHE A 108 8.49 -2.27 -7.46
CA PHE A 108 7.36 -2.91 -8.15
C PHE A 108 7.26 -4.42 -7.92
N ASP A 109 8.39 -5.13 -7.95
CA ASP A 109 8.41 -6.58 -7.71
C ASP A 109 8.08 -6.94 -6.26
N GLU A 110 8.53 -6.14 -5.30
CA GLU A 110 8.19 -6.28 -3.89
C GLU A 110 6.68 -6.12 -3.67
N PHE A 111 6.07 -5.11 -4.30
CA PHE A 111 4.61 -4.92 -4.23
C PHE A 111 3.85 -6.04 -4.95
N ARG A 112 4.33 -6.58 -6.07
CA ARG A 112 3.73 -7.77 -6.69
C ARG A 112 3.75 -8.97 -5.75
N ILE A 113 4.88 -9.23 -5.09
CA ILE A 113 5.01 -10.31 -4.11
C ILE A 113 4.06 -10.05 -2.93
N LEU A 114 4.03 -8.83 -2.42
CA LEU A 114 3.20 -8.41 -1.29
C LEU A 114 1.70 -8.60 -1.57
N LEU A 115 1.23 -8.24 -2.78
CA LEU A 115 -0.19 -8.27 -3.13
C LEU A 115 -0.68 -9.64 -3.61
N ASP A 116 0.15 -10.38 -4.36
CA ASP A 116 -0.27 -11.61 -5.03
C ASP A 116 0.24 -12.88 -4.34
N ALA A 117 1.26 -12.76 -3.50
CA ALA A 117 1.97 -13.91 -2.94
C ALA A 117 2.00 -13.95 -1.41
N SER A 118 1.36 -13.04 -0.70
CA SER A 118 1.44 -12.91 0.76
C SER A 118 0.47 -13.81 1.54
N TYR A 119 -0.43 -14.51 0.86
CA TYR A 119 -1.43 -15.34 1.53
C TYR A 119 -0.82 -16.34 2.52
N GLY A 120 -1.29 -16.32 3.77
CA GLY A 120 -0.78 -17.10 4.88
C GLY A 120 0.46 -16.50 5.56
N THR A 121 0.78 -15.24 5.29
CA THR A 121 1.77 -14.46 6.05
C THR A 121 1.09 -13.31 6.79
N ARG A 122 1.83 -12.64 7.69
CA ARG A 122 1.34 -11.42 8.36
C ARG A 122 1.06 -10.24 7.42
N PHE A 123 1.53 -10.31 6.19
CA PHE A 123 1.40 -9.25 5.20
C PHE A 123 0.12 -9.34 4.35
N GLU A 124 -0.70 -10.38 4.53
CA GLU A 124 -1.96 -10.52 3.78
C GLU A 124 -2.95 -9.38 4.07
N THR A 125 -2.81 -8.71 5.21
CA THR A 125 -3.65 -7.58 5.64
C THR A 125 -3.03 -6.21 5.34
N PHE A 126 -2.01 -6.13 4.49
CA PHE A 126 -1.30 -4.88 4.20
C PHE A 126 -2.23 -3.77 3.67
N ILE A 127 -3.17 -4.11 2.78
CA ILE A 127 -4.15 -3.13 2.26
C ILE A 127 -5.06 -2.65 3.40
N ASP A 128 -5.48 -3.55 4.29
CA ASP A 128 -6.36 -3.20 5.41
C ASP A 128 -5.68 -2.22 6.37
N GLU A 129 -4.36 -2.32 6.55
CA GLU A 129 -3.60 -1.34 7.34
C GLU A 129 -3.66 0.07 6.73
N LEU A 130 -3.55 0.20 5.39
CA LEU A 130 -3.68 1.48 4.70
C LEU A 130 -5.12 2.00 4.75
N VAL A 131 -6.09 1.11 4.59
CA VAL A 131 -7.52 1.45 4.70
C VAL A 131 -7.83 2.03 6.07
N ASN A 132 -7.37 1.40 7.15
CA ASN A 132 -7.61 1.87 8.51
C ASN A 132 -7.00 3.27 8.74
N ILE A 133 -5.78 3.52 8.24
CA ILE A 133 -5.17 4.85 8.30
C ILE A 133 -6.05 5.89 7.59
N GLU A 134 -6.47 5.61 6.36
CA GLU A 134 -7.28 6.55 5.59
C GLU A 134 -8.64 6.81 6.24
N VAL A 135 -9.30 5.79 6.78
CA VAL A 135 -10.59 5.92 7.48
C VAL A 135 -10.43 6.85 8.68
N ASP A 136 -9.42 6.62 9.52
CA ASP A 136 -9.14 7.45 10.71
C ASP A 136 -8.92 8.92 10.33
N TYR A 137 -8.12 9.18 9.30
CA TYR A 137 -7.82 10.54 8.86
C TYR A 137 -8.97 11.20 8.09
N THR A 138 -9.77 10.43 7.36
CA THR A 138 -11.01 10.91 6.75
C THR A 138 -12.00 11.41 7.82
N TYR A 139 -12.15 10.68 8.94
CA TYR A 139 -13.00 11.12 10.05
C TYR A 139 -12.46 12.39 10.71
N LYS A 140 -11.15 12.48 10.95
CA LYS A 140 -10.53 13.72 11.46
C LYS A 140 -10.82 14.92 10.56
N TYR A 141 -10.72 14.73 9.23
CA TYR A 141 -11.07 15.78 8.29
C TYR A 141 -12.54 16.14 8.35
N MET A 142 -13.44 15.17 8.37
CA MET A 142 -14.88 15.39 8.51
C MET A 142 -15.23 16.17 9.79
N GLU A 143 -14.52 15.93 10.88
CA GLU A 143 -14.68 16.67 12.14
C GLU A 143 -14.23 18.12 11.98
N VAL A 144 -13.04 18.36 11.40
CA VAL A 144 -12.50 19.71 11.16
C VAL A 144 -13.45 20.53 10.32
N ILE A 145 -14.00 19.96 9.24
CA ILE A 145 -14.94 20.69 8.37
C ILE A 145 -16.38 20.77 8.90
N GLY A 146 -16.65 20.16 10.06
CA GLY A 146 -17.97 20.15 10.65
C GLY A 146 -19.03 19.39 9.85
N CYS A 147 -18.65 18.25 9.22
CA CYS A 147 -19.46 17.48 8.27
C CYS A 147 -20.82 17.07 8.86
N GLU A 148 -21.91 17.62 8.35
CA GLU A 148 -23.27 17.33 8.83
C GLU A 148 -23.73 15.90 8.52
N SER A 149 -23.21 15.29 7.43
CA SER A 149 -23.55 13.93 7.04
C SER A 149 -23.11 12.89 8.10
N VAL A 150 -22.05 13.17 8.83
CA VAL A 150 -21.61 12.32 9.95
C VAL A 150 -22.47 12.57 11.17
N LYS A 151 -22.77 13.84 11.48
CA LYS A 151 -23.60 14.20 12.65
C LYS A 151 -25.03 13.69 12.54
N SER A 152 -25.60 13.67 11.34
CA SER A 152 -26.92 13.13 11.07
C SER A 152 -26.97 11.59 11.03
N GLY A 153 -25.83 10.91 11.03
CA GLY A 153 -25.73 9.46 10.86
C GLY A 153 -25.96 8.95 9.43
N LEU A 154 -25.99 9.87 8.44
CA LEU A 154 -26.09 9.49 7.02
C LEU A 154 -24.82 8.76 6.54
N VAL A 155 -23.66 9.18 7.05
CA VAL A 155 -22.38 8.55 6.75
C VAL A 155 -21.91 7.78 7.99
N THR A 156 -21.81 6.46 7.87
CA THR A 156 -21.35 5.56 8.93
C THR A 156 -19.90 5.17 8.71
N GLU A 157 -19.24 4.69 9.76
CA GLU A 157 -17.88 4.18 9.70
C GLU A 157 -17.75 3.04 8.69
N GLU A 158 -18.72 2.13 8.68
CA GLU A 158 -18.74 1.01 7.73
C GLU A 158 -18.80 1.51 6.28
N PHE A 159 -19.60 2.57 6.02
CA PHE A 159 -19.67 3.15 4.67
C PHE A 159 -18.32 3.73 4.23
N VAL A 160 -17.68 4.52 5.08
CA VAL A 160 -16.36 5.10 4.79
C VAL A 160 -15.33 3.99 4.57
N HIS A 161 -15.31 2.98 5.44
CA HIS A 161 -14.42 1.83 5.32
C HIS A 161 -14.61 1.10 3.97
N ILE A 162 -15.85 0.84 3.55
CA ILE A 162 -16.16 0.17 2.27
C ILE A 162 -15.64 1.00 1.09
N VAL A 163 -15.89 2.31 1.08
CA VAL A 163 -15.48 3.20 -0.02
C VAL A 163 -13.97 3.32 -0.10
N VAL A 164 -13.29 3.47 1.03
CA VAL A 164 -11.83 3.52 1.13
C VAL A 164 -11.21 2.18 0.72
N THR A 165 -11.79 1.05 1.14
CA THR A 165 -11.35 -0.29 0.71
C THR A 165 -11.43 -0.44 -0.81
N ALA A 166 -12.52 0.01 -1.42
CA ALA A 166 -12.69 -0.03 -2.87
C ALA A 166 -11.63 0.83 -3.58
N TYR A 167 -11.30 1.99 -3.02
CA TYR A 167 -10.26 2.87 -3.56
C TYR A 167 -8.87 2.23 -3.54
N PHE A 168 -8.41 1.72 -2.38
CA PHE A 168 -7.08 1.10 -2.28
C PHE A 168 -6.97 -0.16 -3.13
N ASN A 169 -8.00 -1.01 -3.16
CA ASN A 169 -8.01 -2.16 -4.06
C ASN A 169 -7.90 -1.70 -5.52
N GLY A 170 -8.68 -0.68 -5.94
CA GLY A 170 -8.57 -0.08 -7.27
C GLY A 170 -7.17 0.48 -7.56
N MET A 171 -6.56 1.16 -6.59
CA MET A 171 -5.20 1.69 -6.73
C MET A 171 -4.17 0.59 -6.99
N PHE A 172 -4.22 -0.53 -6.27
CA PHE A 172 -3.26 -1.61 -6.43
C PHE A 172 -3.50 -2.50 -7.65
N GLU A 173 -4.60 -2.32 -8.39
CA GLU A 173 -4.80 -2.99 -9.69
C GLU A 173 -3.71 -2.65 -10.71
N ILE A 174 -3.06 -1.48 -10.60
CA ILE A 174 -1.89 -1.13 -11.43
C ILE A 174 -0.75 -2.16 -11.30
N VAL A 175 -0.55 -2.68 -10.09
CA VAL A 175 0.48 -3.68 -9.78
C VAL A 175 0.02 -5.07 -10.25
N ARG A 176 -1.22 -5.48 -9.89
CA ARG A 176 -1.80 -6.78 -10.27
C ARG A 176 -1.87 -6.96 -11.78
N HIS A 177 -2.20 -5.90 -12.51
CA HIS A 177 -2.25 -5.91 -13.98
C HIS A 177 -0.90 -5.60 -14.65
N ASN A 178 0.20 -5.48 -13.88
CA ASN A 178 1.52 -5.17 -14.42
C ASN A 178 1.49 -3.98 -15.38
N MET A 179 0.74 -2.93 -15.01
CA MET A 179 0.51 -1.77 -15.85
C MET A 179 1.81 -0.97 -16.06
N ALA A 180 2.06 -0.46 -17.25
CA ALA A 180 3.20 0.43 -17.48
C ALA A 180 3.04 1.74 -16.70
N LYS A 181 4.11 2.28 -16.09
CA LYS A 181 4.07 3.47 -15.22
C LYS A 181 3.30 4.65 -15.83
N LYS A 182 3.51 4.91 -17.14
CA LYS A 182 2.82 5.99 -17.86
C LYS A 182 1.30 5.82 -17.92
N ASP A 183 0.82 4.58 -18.03
CA ASP A 183 -0.61 4.30 -18.07
C ASP A 183 -1.20 4.26 -16.68
N ALA A 184 -0.44 3.76 -15.70
CA ALA A 184 -0.79 3.82 -14.30
C ALA A 184 -0.97 5.26 -13.80
N GLN A 185 -0.12 6.21 -14.23
CA GLN A 185 -0.28 7.63 -13.90
C GLN A 185 -1.64 8.18 -14.36
N LYS A 186 -2.07 7.84 -15.58
CA LYS A 186 -3.40 8.26 -16.08
C LYS A 186 -4.53 7.58 -15.32
N TYR A 187 -4.38 6.27 -15.06
CA TYR A 187 -5.37 5.50 -14.31
C TYR A 187 -5.56 6.04 -12.89
N ILE A 188 -4.48 6.26 -12.15
CA ILE A 188 -4.53 6.80 -10.79
C ILE A 188 -5.11 8.23 -10.79
N HIS A 189 -4.76 9.06 -11.77
CA HIS A 189 -5.36 10.38 -11.91
C HIS A 189 -6.90 10.32 -12.05
N LEU A 190 -7.41 9.45 -12.91
CA LEU A 190 -8.85 9.27 -13.10
C LEU A 190 -9.50 8.65 -11.85
N LEU A 191 -8.87 7.68 -11.22
CA LEU A 191 -9.36 7.07 -9.99
C LEU A 191 -9.47 8.09 -8.85
N ASN A 192 -8.46 8.95 -8.70
CA ASN A 192 -8.48 10.04 -7.72
C ASN A 192 -9.61 11.03 -8.00
N GLN A 193 -9.78 11.45 -9.26
CA GLN A 193 -10.88 12.34 -9.62
C GLN A 193 -12.26 11.74 -9.28
N TYR A 194 -12.45 10.47 -9.63
CA TYR A 194 -13.68 9.75 -9.32
C TYR A 194 -13.93 9.68 -7.80
N HIS A 195 -12.91 9.31 -7.04
CA HIS A 195 -12.98 9.19 -5.60
C HIS A 195 -13.26 10.53 -4.91
N MET A 196 -12.52 11.57 -5.27
CA MET A 196 -12.70 12.92 -4.73
C MET A 196 -14.07 13.51 -5.05
N GLN A 197 -14.60 13.28 -6.26
CA GLN A 197 -15.97 13.71 -6.60
C GLN A 197 -17.02 12.96 -5.77
N GLY A 198 -16.83 11.65 -5.54
CA GLY A 198 -17.70 10.88 -4.65
C GLY A 198 -17.67 11.41 -3.22
N PHE A 199 -16.49 11.65 -2.67
CA PHE A 199 -16.36 12.26 -1.33
C PHE A 199 -16.92 13.69 -1.24
N SER A 200 -16.81 14.49 -2.29
CA SER A 200 -17.40 15.84 -2.30
C SER A 200 -18.92 15.82 -2.10
N VAL A 201 -19.60 14.81 -2.63
CA VAL A 201 -21.04 14.60 -2.40
C VAL A 201 -21.30 14.27 -0.93
N ILE A 202 -20.47 13.42 -0.34
CA ILE A 202 -20.59 13.00 1.07
C ILE A 202 -20.33 14.19 2.00
N PHE A 203 -19.26 14.95 1.75
CA PHE A 203 -18.88 16.09 2.59
C PHE A 203 -19.91 17.24 2.53
N ASN A 204 -20.62 17.40 1.40
CA ASN A 204 -21.60 18.46 1.20
C ASN A 204 -23.06 17.97 1.29
N ALA A 205 -23.30 16.71 1.64
CA ALA A 205 -24.66 16.20 1.78
C ALA A 205 -25.36 16.87 2.98
N THR A 206 -26.50 17.50 2.72
CA THR A 206 -27.42 17.98 3.74
C THR A 206 -28.68 17.12 3.72
N GLU A 207 -29.41 17.02 4.84
CA GLU A 207 -30.62 16.16 4.99
C GLU A 207 -31.72 16.45 3.93
N ASN A 208 -31.61 17.50 3.13
CA ASN A 208 -32.63 17.93 2.17
C ASN A 208 -32.52 17.25 0.79
N ASN A 209 -31.64 16.30 0.57
CA ASN A 209 -31.46 15.58 -0.70
C ASN A 209 -32.00 14.13 -0.69
N SER A 210 -32.98 13.84 0.15
CA SER A 210 -33.65 12.52 0.20
C SER A 210 -34.95 12.55 -0.58
#